data_8eebb84c295b71a4c16e6d1628bae4c9
#
_entry.id   8eebb84c295b71a4c16e6d1628bae4c9
#
_cell.length_a   1.000
_cell.length_b   1.000
_cell.length_c   1.000
_cell.angle_alpha   90.00
_cell.angle_beta   90.00
_cell.angle_gamma   90.00
#
_symmetry.space_group_name_H-M   'P 1'
#
loop_
_entity.id
_entity.type
_entity.pdbx_description
1 polymer ?
#
loop_
_entity_poly.entity_id
_entity_poly.type
_entity_poly.pdbx_seq_one_letter_code
_entity_poly.pdbx_strand_id
1 'polypeptide(L)'
;MTTDVDLPPRAARTDVLSWLVLAGRLVLGGVWIVAGALKVTDLDASVRAVRAYRLLPDPAAQVLGAGLPVVEIVLGVLLVVGLGVRVAGVLSVLLMGAFVVGIASAWARGLQIDCGCFGSGGALAPGESPTYGLELARDGALLAVAVLLTWRPSGRFALDDRPVTRQGDR
;
A
#
# COMPACT_ATOMS: atom_id res chain seq x y z
N MET A 1 -14.92 -26.41 -40.27
CA MET A 1 -15.63 -26.24 -38.99
C MET A 1 -14.76 -25.34 -38.16
N THR A 2 -14.87 -24.02 -38.37
CA THR A 2 -14.11 -22.99 -37.63
C THR A 2 -14.91 -22.66 -36.38
N THR A 3 -14.40 -23.04 -35.22
CA THR A 3 -14.92 -22.63 -33.93
C THR A 3 -14.58 -21.15 -33.70
N ASP A 4 -15.57 -20.27 -33.98
CA ASP A 4 -15.53 -18.89 -33.55
C ASP A 4 -15.48 -18.87 -32.02
N VAL A 5 -14.32 -18.52 -31.48
CA VAL A 5 -14.17 -18.25 -30.04
C VAL A 5 -14.82 -16.89 -29.82
N ASP A 6 -16.05 -16.88 -29.29
CA ASP A 6 -16.75 -15.68 -28.85
C ASP A 6 -15.95 -14.97 -27.75
N LEU A 7 -15.09 -14.06 -28.16
CA LEU A 7 -14.43 -13.13 -27.23
C LEU A 7 -15.49 -12.14 -26.71
N PRO A 8 -15.62 -11.98 -25.39
CA PRO A 8 -16.61 -11.05 -24.84
C PRO A 8 -16.37 -9.64 -25.40
N PRO A 9 -17.45 -8.89 -25.71
CA PRO A 9 -17.38 -7.58 -26.33
C PRO A 9 -16.49 -6.63 -25.50
N ARG A 10 -15.69 -5.82 -26.17
CA ARG A 10 -14.71 -4.89 -25.52
C ARG A 10 -15.32 -4.04 -24.40
N ALA A 11 -16.62 -3.71 -24.47
CA ALA A 11 -17.35 -2.97 -23.45
C ALA A 11 -17.41 -3.71 -22.09
N ALA A 12 -17.67 -5.02 -22.10
CA ALA A 12 -17.73 -5.82 -20.86
C ALA A 12 -16.36 -5.94 -20.16
N ARG A 13 -15.27 -5.97 -20.94
CA ARG A 13 -13.90 -6.01 -20.41
C ARG A 13 -13.51 -4.69 -19.71
N THR A 14 -13.92 -3.56 -20.27
CA THR A 14 -13.64 -2.24 -19.65
C THR A 14 -14.42 -2.06 -18.35
N ASP A 15 -15.64 -2.57 -18.26
CA ASP A 15 -16.43 -2.53 -17.04
C ASP A 15 -15.84 -3.37 -15.92
N VAL A 16 -15.45 -4.61 -16.20
CA VAL A 16 -14.80 -5.48 -15.19
C VAL A 16 -13.51 -4.85 -14.68
N LEU A 17 -12.66 -4.32 -15.57
CA LEU A 17 -11.40 -3.71 -15.18
C LEU A 17 -11.61 -2.48 -14.31
N SER A 18 -12.60 -1.64 -14.60
CA SER A 18 -12.91 -0.45 -13.79
C SER A 18 -13.41 -0.82 -12.38
N TRP A 19 -14.14 -1.93 -12.24
CA TRP A 19 -14.52 -2.48 -10.94
C TRP A 19 -13.33 -3.06 -10.16
N LEU A 20 -12.41 -3.73 -10.84
CA LEU A 20 -11.16 -4.24 -10.24
C LEU A 20 -10.28 -3.10 -9.72
N VAL A 21 -10.15 -2.02 -10.49
CA VAL A 21 -9.43 -0.82 -10.06
C VAL A 21 -10.08 -0.19 -8.84
N LEU A 22 -11.41 -0.06 -8.83
CA LEU A 22 -12.15 0.45 -7.66
C LEU A 22 -11.92 -0.44 -6.43
N ALA A 23 -12.09 -1.75 -6.58
CA ALA A 23 -11.86 -2.70 -5.49
C ALA A 23 -10.40 -2.62 -4.97
N GLY A 24 -9.43 -2.57 -5.88
CA GLY A 24 -8.01 -2.40 -5.53
C GLY A 24 -7.74 -1.12 -4.74
N ARG A 25 -8.35 0.00 -5.14
CA ARG A 25 -8.26 1.28 -4.41
C ARG A 25 -8.83 1.18 -2.99
N LEU A 26 -10.02 0.59 -2.86
CA LEU A 26 -10.68 0.46 -1.56
C LEU A 26 -9.93 -0.50 -0.64
N VAL A 27 -9.42 -1.62 -1.16
CA VAL A 27 -8.62 -2.57 -0.39
C VAL A 27 -7.31 -1.95 0.05
N LEU A 28 -6.51 -1.43 -0.90
CA LEU A 28 -5.21 -0.84 -0.58
C LEU A 28 -5.34 0.40 0.31
N GLY A 29 -6.33 1.25 0.02
CA GLY A 29 -6.62 2.43 0.82
C GLY A 29 -7.09 2.07 2.24
N GLY A 30 -7.94 1.07 2.37
CA GLY A 30 -8.38 0.54 3.67
C GLY A 30 -7.22 -0.03 4.49
N VAL A 31 -6.34 -0.79 3.85
CA VAL A 31 -5.12 -1.33 4.50
C VAL A 31 -4.24 -0.19 5.02
N TRP A 32 -3.97 0.85 4.22
CA TRP A 32 -3.18 2.00 4.65
C TRP A 32 -3.82 2.75 5.81
N ILE A 33 -5.14 3.00 5.78
CA ILE A 33 -5.85 3.68 6.87
C ILE A 33 -5.75 2.86 8.16
N VAL A 34 -6.01 1.56 8.09
CA VAL A 34 -5.95 0.68 9.27
C VAL A 34 -4.53 0.61 9.83
N ALA A 35 -3.53 0.41 8.98
CA ALA A 35 -2.12 0.35 9.39
C ALA A 35 -1.68 1.64 10.09
N GLY A 36 -2.00 2.80 9.49
CA GLY A 36 -1.66 4.09 10.08
C GLY A 36 -2.45 4.39 11.36
N ALA A 37 -3.75 4.05 11.41
CA ALA A 37 -4.59 4.25 12.59
C ALA A 37 -4.12 3.44 13.80
N LEU A 38 -3.68 2.21 13.59
CA LEU A 38 -3.12 1.38 14.66
C LEU A 38 -1.79 1.94 15.20
N LYS A 39 -0.95 2.51 14.32
CA LYS A 39 0.36 3.06 14.72
C LYS A 39 0.26 4.44 15.35
N VAL A 40 -0.71 5.27 14.93
CA VAL A 40 -0.85 6.64 15.48
C VAL A 40 -1.21 6.64 16.97
N THR A 41 -1.79 5.56 17.47
CA THR A 41 -2.14 5.41 18.89
C THR A 41 -0.93 5.11 19.78
N ASP A 42 0.19 4.59 19.22
CA ASP A 42 1.46 4.36 19.91
C ASP A 42 2.63 4.64 18.96
N LEU A 43 3.01 5.92 18.87
CA LEU A 43 4.12 6.35 18.00
C LEU A 43 5.47 5.79 18.48
N ASP A 44 5.63 5.56 19.77
CA ASP A 44 6.85 4.95 20.29
C ASP A 44 6.99 3.50 19.83
N ALA A 45 5.90 2.74 19.78
CA ALA A 45 5.91 1.40 19.19
C ALA A 45 6.28 1.45 17.70
N SER A 46 5.74 2.41 16.94
CA SER A 46 6.09 2.60 15.54
C SER A 46 7.58 2.92 15.35
N VAL A 47 8.15 3.78 16.18
CA VAL A 47 9.60 4.09 16.18
C VAL A 47 10.42 2.85 16.54
N ARG A 48 10.01 2.10 17.57
CA ARG A 48 10.69 0.84 17.96
C ARG A 48 10.68 -0.17 16.81
N ALA A 49 9.56 -0.30 16.07
CA ALA A 49 9.46 -1.16 14.91
C ALA A 49 10.50 -0.79 13.84
N VAL A 50 10.63 0.49 13.48
CA VAL A 50 11.62 0.95 12.50
C VAL A 50 13.05 0.70 12.98
N ARG A 51 13.35 0.94 14.26
CA ARG A 51 14.67 0.67 14.87
C ARG A 51 15.04 -0.81 14.85
N ALA A 52 14.06 -1.69 15.00
CA ALA A 52 14.30 -3.14 15.05
C ALA A 52 14.92 -3.69 13.75
N TYR A 53 14.66 -3.05 12.61
CA TYR A 53 15.29 -3.41 11.32
C TYR A 53 16.79 -3.12 11.27
N ARG A 54 17.31 -2.23 12.12
CA ARG A 54 18.74 -1.84 12.17
C ARG A 54 19.30 -1.41 10.81
N LEU A 55 18.50 -0.69 10.03
CA LEU A 55 18.88 -0.18 8.70
C LEU A 55 19.23 1.30 8.72
N LEU A 56 18.76 2.03 9.72
CA LEU A 56 18.84 3.49 9.79
C LEU A 56 19.52 3.94 11.08
N PRO A 57 20.24 5.07 11.06
CA PRO A 57 20.69 5.74 12.28
C PRO A 57 19.48 6.20 13.10
N ASP A 58 19.67 6.27 14.42
CA ASP A 58 18.59 6.52 15.39
C ASP A 58 17.73 7.76 15.09
N PRO A 59 18.28 8.93 14.74
CA PRO A 59 17.47 10.10 14.41
C PRO A 59 16.57 9.89 13.20
N ALA A 60 17.05 9.18 12.16
CA ALA A 60 16.26 8.87 10.97
C ALA A 60 15.16 7.85 11.28
N ALA A 61 15.45 6.83 12.09
CA ALA A 61 14.46 5.87 12.54
C ALA A 61 13.33 6.52 13.35
N GLN A 62 13.66 7.50 14.18
CA GLN A 62 12.68 8.26 14.95
C GLN A 62 11.76 9.10 14.05
N VAL A 63 12.31 9.87 13.12
CA VAL A 63 11.52 10.69 12.19
C VAL A 63 10.62 9.83 11.32
N LEU A 64 11.17 8.75 10.75
CA LEU A 64 10.38 7.84 9.90
C LEU A 64 9.32 7.10 10.70
N GLY A 65 9.66 6.54 11.86
CA GLY A 65 8.70 5.81 12.69
C GLY A 65 7.53 6.67 13.16
N ALA A 66 7.77 7.94 13.50
CA ALA A 66 6.72 8.87 13.88
C ALA A 66 5.92 9.43 12.69
N GLY A 67 6.57 9.61 11.52
CA GLY A 67 5.93 10.17 10.33
C GLY A 67 5.15 9.14 9.51
N LEU A 68 5.55 7.88 9.55
CA LEU A 68 4.98 6.82 8.73
C LEU A 68 3.46 6.68 8.89
N PRO A 69 2.87 6.66 10.10
CA PRO A 69 1.44 6.53 10.30
C PRO A 69 0.63 7.63 9.61
N VAL A 70 1.13 8.87 9.62
CA VAL A 70 0.49 10.01 8.96
C VAL A 70 0.48 9.82 7.44
N VAL A 71 1.62 9.43 6.87
CA VAL A 71 1.73 9.15 5.42
C VAL A 71 0.80 8.02 5.02
N GLU A 72 0.72 6.94 5.79
CA GLU A 72 -0.17 5.80 5.56
C GLU A 72 -1.63 6.24 5.53
N ILE A 73 -2.09 7.00 6.51
CA ILE A 73 -3.48 7.51 6.56
C ILE A 73 -3.77 8.41 5.36
N VAL A 74 -2.88 9.34 5.04
CA VAL A 74 -3.06 10.25 3.90
C VAL A 74 -3.16 9.48 2.59
N LEU A 75 -2.25 8.54 2.33
CA LEU A 75 -2.29 7.69 1.14
C LEU A 75 -3.58 6.88 1.08
N GLY A 76 -4.00 6.31 2.20
CA GLY A 76 -5.24 5.55 2.28
C GLY A 76 -6.46 6.40 1.95
N VAL A 77 -6.57 7.59 2.51
CA VAL A 77 -7.67 8.52 2.23
C VAL A 77 -7.68 8.95 0.76
N LEU A 78 -6.52 9.30 0.18
CA LEU A 78 -6.41 9.68 -1.23
C LEU A 78 -6.90 8.55 -2.16
N LEU A 79 -6.51 7.30 -1.88
CA LEU A 79 -6.93 6.14 -2.65
C LEU A 79 -8.44 5.89 -2.51
N VAL A 80 -9.00 5.93 -1.31
CA VAL A 80 -10.44 5.70 -1.09
C VAL A 80 -11.27 6.78 -1.77
N VAL A 81 -10.92 8.05 -1.58
CA VAL A 81 -11.62 9.20 -2.19
C VAL A 81 -11.41 9.24 -3.71
N GLY A 82 -10.30 8.67 -4.21
CA GLY A 82 -9.97 8.65 -5.63
C GLY A 82 -9.41 9.97 -6.14
N LEU A 83 -8.65 10.65 -5.30
CA LEU A 83 -7.95 11.88 -5.63
C LEU A 83 -6.45 11.59 -5.81
N GLY A 84 -5.88 12.00 -6.94
CA GLY A 84 -4.46 11.78 -7.23
C GLY A 84 -4.09 10.28 -7.25
N VAL A 85 -4.97 9.40 -7.74
CA VAL A 85 -4.81 7.94 -7.66
C VAL A 85 -3.48 7.46 -8.20
N ARG A 86 -2.98 8.08 -9.27
CA ARG A 86 -1.68 7.73 -9.85
C ARG A 86 -0.53 8.07 -8.91
N VAL A 87 -0.56 9.26 -8.32
CA VAL A 87 0.48 9.71 -7.38
C VAL A 87 0.44 8.87 -6.11
N ALA A 88 -0.75 8.67 -5.53
CA ALA A 88 -0.94 7.81 -4.37
C ALA A 88 -0.52 6.36 -4.66
N GLY A 89 -0.77 5.85 -5.88
CA GLY A 89 -0.31 4.55 -6.35
C GLY A 89 1.22 4.46 -6.38
N VAL A 90 1.90 5.42 -6.99
CA VAL A 90 3.38 5.47 -7.03
C VAL A 90 3.97 5.50 -5.62
N LEU A 91 3.46 6.38 -4.75
CA LEU A 91 3.93 6.46 -3.36
C LEU A 91 3.66 5.16 -2.59
N SER A 92 2.52 4.51 -2.84
CA SER A 92 2.22 3.18 -2.27
C SER A 92 3.19 2.11 -2.77
N VAL A 93 3.58 2.12 -4.05
CA VAL A 93 4.60 1.20 -4.61
C VAL A 93 5.93 1.41 -3.90
N LEU A 94 6.37 2.65 -3.73
CA LEU A 94 7.65 2.96 -3.08
C LEU A 94 7.64 2.53 -1.61
N LEU A 95 6.56 2.84 -0.89
CA LEU A 95 6.45 2.53 0.54
C LEU A 95 6.31 1.02 0.78
N MET A 96 5.46 0.34 0.00
CA MET A 96 5.30 -1.11 0.09
C MET A 96 6.57 -1.85 -0.35
N GLY A 97 7.25 -1.36 -1.39
CA GLY A 97 8.55 -1.87 -1.81
C GLY A 97 9.60 -1.75 -0.71
N ALA A 98 9.63 -0.63 0.00
CA ALA A 98 10.53 -0.45 1.15
C ALA A 98 10.24 -1.47 2.26
N PHE A 99 8.96 -1.77 2.56
CA PHE A 99 8.60 -2.81 3.54
C PHE A 99 9.03 -4.20 3.08
N VAL A 100 8.75 -4.57 1.83
CA VAL A 100 9.17 -5.86 1.28
C VAL A 100 10.69 -6.03 1.38
N VAL A 101 11.47 -5.02 0.98
CA VAL A 101 12.94 -5.04 1.07
C VAL A 101 13.39 -5.10 2.53
N GLY A 102 12.75 -4.33 3.42
CA GLY A 102 13.03 -4.34 4.85
C GLY A 102 12.83 -5.72 5.46
N ILE A 103 11.67 -6.35 5.24
CA ILE A 103 11.32 -7.69 5.75
C ILE A 103 12.29 -8.74 5.18
N ALA A 104 12.55 -8.74 3.86
CA ALA A 104 13.49 -9.64 3.23
C ALA A 104 14.92 -9.48 3.82
N SER A 105 15.36 -8.25 4.06
CA SER A 105 16.63 -7.94 4.72
C SER A 105 16.69 -8.46 6.16
N ALA A 106 15.61 -8.29 6.94
CA ALA A 106 15.52 -8.79 8.31
C ALA A 106 15.60 -10.32 8.34
N TRP A 107 14.87 -10.98 7.44
CA TRP A 107 14.90 -12.44 7.29
C TRP A 107 16.29 -12.95 6.92
N ALA A 108 16.92 -12.36 5.89
CA ALA A 108 18.27 -12.75 5.45
C ALA A 108 19.34 -12.57 6.55
N ARG A 109 19.13 -11.62 7.46
CA ARG A 109 20.03 -11.37 8.60
C ARG A 109 19.69 -12.18 9.86
N GLY A 110 18.63 -13.01 9.82
CA GLY A 110 18.19 -13.83 10.95
C GLY A 110 17.68 -13.01 12.13
N LEU A 111 17.20 -11.79 11.92
CA LEU A 111 16.62 -10.98 12.98
C LEU A 111 15.32 -11.62 13.49
N GLN A 112 15.04 -11.52 14.77
CA GLN A 112 13.79 -12.01 15.37
C GLN A 112 12.91 -10.79 15.66
N ILE A 113 12.21 -10.30 14.62
CA ILE A 113 11.37 -9.11 14.69
C ILE A 113 10.00 -9.34 14.05
N ASP A 114 8.99 -8.62 14.52
CA ASP A 114 7.71 -8.41 13.85
C ASP A 114 7.86 -7.22 12.89
N CYS A 115 7.26 -7.29 11.70
CA CYS A 115 7.36 -6.23 10.68
C CYS A 115 6.78 -4.88 11.13
N GLY A 116 5.88 -4.87 12.10
CA GLY A 116 5.24 -3.65 12.58
C GLY A 116 4.25 -3.01 11.61
N CYS A 117 3.85 -3.71 10.55
CA CYS A 117 2.89 -3.18 9.57
C CYS A 117 1.52 -2.90 10.19
N PHE A 118 1.09 -3.70 11.17
CA PHE A 118 -0.21 -3.60 11.84
C PHE A 118 -0.09 -3.47 13.37
N GLY A 119 0.77 -2.61 13.86
CA GLY A 119 0.78 -2.22 15.27
C GLY A 119 2.07 -2.55 16.01
N SER A 120 2.10 -3.61 16.80
CA SER A 120 3.07 -3.88 17.85
C SER A 120 4.54 -4.14 17.44
N GLY A 121 4.91 -3.97 16.17
CA GLY A 121 6.23 -4.28 15.62
C GLY A 121 7.43 -4.01 16.53
N GLY A 122 8.53 -4.70 16.29
CA GLY A 122 9.75 -4.63 17.07
C GLY A 122 10.36 -6.00 17.34
N ALA A 123 11.17 -6.13 18.39
CA ALA A 123 11.74 -7.42 18.76
C ALA A 123 10.65 -8.37 19.26
N LEU A 124 10.66 -9.62 18.76
CA LEU A 124 9.76 -10.68 19.23
C LEU A 124 10.11 -11.10 20.66
N ALA A 125 9.09 -11.57 21.38
CA ALA A 125 9.29 -12.16 22.70
C ALA A 125 10.04 -13.51 22.60
N PRO A 126 10.71 -13.94 23.68
CA PRO A 126 11.38 -15.24 23.71
C PRO A 126 10.38 -16.37 23.42
N GLY A 127 10.70 -17.19 22.41
CA GLY A 127 9.86 -18.32 21.98
C GLY A 127 8.88 -18.00 20.85
N GLU A 128 8.72 -16.75 20.46
CA GLU A 128 7.97 -16.38 19.25
C GLU A 128 8.84 -16.51 18.00
N SER A 129 8.21 -16.89 16.88
CA SER A 129 8.85 -17.02 15.58
C SER A 129 8.33 -15.99 14.61
N PRO A 130 9.20 -15.35 13.79
CA PRO A 130 8.76 -14.37 12.81
C PRO A 130 7.95 -15.03 11.69
N THR A 131 6.94 -14.31 11.20
CA THR A 131 6.03 -14.74 10.13
C THR A 131 6.40 -14.16 8.77
N TYR A 132 7.69 -13.96 8.48
CA TYR A 132 8.19 -13.28 7.28
C TYR A 132 7.62 -13.79 5.97
N GLY A 133 7.41 -15.11 5.83
CA GLY A 133 6.85 -15.68 4.61
C GLY A 133 5.43 -15.20 4.32
N LEU A 134 4.58 -15.15 5.34
CA LEU A 134 3.21 -14.66 5.25
C LEU A 134 3.18 -13.14 5.02
N GLU A 135 4.03 -12.40 5.72
CA GLU A 135 4.17 -10.95 5.58
C GLU A 135 4.60 -10.57 4.17
N LEU A 136 5.62 -11.21 3.62
CA LEU A 136 6.08 -10.98 2.24
C LEU A 136 5.02 -11.36 1.20
N ALA A 137 4.27 -12.44 1.40
CA ALA A 137 3.20 -12.83 0.50
C ALA A 137 2.08 -11.78 0.48
N ARG A 138 1.65 -11.31 1.65
CA ARG A 138 0.65 -10.25 1.81
C ARG A 138 1.13 -8.94 1.17
N ASP A 139 2.32 -8.48 1.53
CA ASP A 139 2.87 -7.20 1.09
C ASP A 139 3.21 -7.23 -0.41
N GLY A 140 3.65 -8.38 -0.94
CA GLY A 140 3.83 -8.61 -2.36
C GLY A 140 2.52 -8.52 -3.16
N ALA A 141 1.43 -9.08 -2.61
CA ALA A 141 0.10 -8.97 -3.23
C ALA A 141 -0.40 -7.50 -3.23
N LEU A 142 -0.23 -6.78 -2.12
CA LEU A 142 -0.60 -5.36 -2.02
C LEU A 142 0.28 -4.48 -2.94
N LEU A 143 1.56 -4.81 -3.09
CA LEU A 143 2.46 -4.15 -4.03
C LEU A 143 1.98 -4.34 -5.48
N ALA A 144 1.55 -5.54 -5.87
CA ALA A 144 0.98 -5.79 -7.19
C ALA A 144 -0.27 -4.96 -7.45
N VAL A 145 -1.14 -4.80 -6.45
CA VAL A 145 -2.30 -3.90 -6.52
C VAL A 145 -1.86 -2.44 -6.69
N ALA A 146 -0.88 -1.97 -5.93
CA ALA A 146 -0.35 -0.61 -6.04
C ALA A 146 0.23 -0.33 -7.44
N VAL A 147 0.96 -1.29 -8.02
CA VAL A 147 1.49 -1.21 -9.40
C VAL A 147 0.34 -1.11 -10.41
N LEU A 148 -0.70 -1.94 -10.27
CA LEU A 148 -1.88 -1.89 -11.13
C LEU A 148 -2.55 -0.50 -11.10
N LEU A 149 -2.73 0.08 -9.91
CA LEU A 149 -3.32 1.41 -9.73
C LEU A 149 -2.46 2.52 -10.35
N THR A 150 -1.14 2.36 -10.36
CA THR A 150 -0.23 3.29 -11.00
C THR A 150 -0.37 3.28 -12.52
N TRP A 151 -0.53 2.09 -13.11
CA TRP A 151 -0.67 1.92 -14.57
C TRP A 151 -2.09 2.20 -15.07
N ARG A 152 -3.09 1.96 -14.26
CA ARG A 152 -4.52 2.10 -14.61
C ARG A 152 -5.23 2.95 -13.54
N PRO A 153 -4.91 4.26 -13.43
CA PRO A 153 -5.48 5.12 -12.39
C PRO A 153 -6.98 5.40 -12.62
N SER A 154 -7.45 5.35 -13.86
CA SER A 154 -8.84 5.63 -14.22
C SER A 154 -9.74 4.48 -13.78
N GLY A 155 -10.43 4.67 -12.66
CA GLY A 155 -11.44 3.76 -12.11
C GLY A 155 -12.77 4.48 -11.93
N ARG A 156 -13.87 3.72 -11.79
CA ARG A 156 -15.18 4.30 -11.47
C ARG A 156 -15.08 5.14 -10.19
N PHE A 157 -15.75 6.30 -10.19
CA PHE A 157 -15.80 7.24 -9.07
C PHE A 157 -14.45 7.87 -8.66
N ALA A 158 -13.45 7.92 -9.55
CA ALA A 158 -12.27 8.74 -9.31
C ALA A 158 -12.63 10.23 -9.50
N LEU A 159 -12.25 11.08 -8.54
CA LEU A 159 -12.45 12.53 -8.66
C LEU A 159 -11.59 13.13 -9.76
N ASP A 160 -10.48 12.46 -10.11
CA ASP A 160 -9.58 12.86 -11.20
C ASP A 160 -10.22 12.75 -12.59
N ASP A 161 -11.30 11.95 -12.76
CA ASP A 161 -11.98 11.76 -14.05
C ASP A 161 -13.05 12.82 -14.35
N ARG A 162 -13.19 13.85 -13.51
CA ARG A 162 -14.11 14.95 -13.82
C ARG A 162 -13.52 15.78 -14.95
N PRO A 163 -14.17 15.88 -16.14
CA PRO A 163 -13.73 16.77 -17.17
C PRO A 163 -13.74 18.20 -16.61
N VAL A 164 -12.57 18.84 -16.61
CA VAL A 164 -12.47 20.28 -16.39
C VAL A 164 -13.25 20.92 -17.54
N THR A 165 -14.49 21.29 -17.31
CA THR A 165 -15.26 22.12 -18.24
C THR A 165 -14.47 23.42 -18.40
N ARG A 166 -13.71 23.53 -19.52
CA ARG A 166 -13.15 24.79 -19.99
C ARG A 166 -14.32 25.76 -20.22
N GLN A 167 -14.66 26.49 -19.16
CA GLN A 167 -15.53 27.65 -19.25
C GLN A 167 -14.64 28.81 -19.66
N GLY A 168 -14.62 29.14 -20.95
CA GLY A 168 -13.84 30.24 -21.44
C GLY A 168 -13.76 30.31 -22.96
N ASP A 169 -14.89 30.47 -23.63
CA ASP A 169 -14.97 31.18 -24.90
C ASP A 169 -16.29 31.95 -24.95
N ARG A 170 -16.23 33.18 -24.54
CA ARG A 170 -17.12 34.25 -24.97
C ARG A 170 -16.28 35.50 -25.25
#